data_6efbd48a87b4bd437c191ebee1f1997d
#
_entry.id   6efbd48a87b4bd437c191ebee1f1997d
#
_cell.length_a   1.000
_cell.length_b   1.000
_cell.length_c   1.000
_cell.angle_alpha   90.00
_cell.angle_beta   90.00
_cell.angle_gamma   90.00
#
_symmetry.space_group_name_H-M   'P 1'
#
loop_
_entity.id
_entity.type
_entity.pdbx_description
1 polymer ?
#
loop_
_entity_poly.entity_id
_entity_poly.type
_entity_poly.pdbx_seq_one_letter_code
_entity_poly.pdbx_strand_id
1 'polypeptide(L)'
;MRFYVKALWDEDAKVFYSESDIVGLHIEAVTIAEFIELMEDLAPQMVLDNHVSKQDLAKKSLIDMVSSIIFQPPSHGSFAAA
;
A
#
# COMPACT_ATOMS: atom_id res chain seq x y z
N MET A 1 -6.97 11.71 -7.23
CA MET A 1 -5.94 11.52 -6.20
C MET A 1 -5.06 10.34 -6.58
N ARG A 2 -3.78 10.49 -6.37
CA ARG A 2 -2.83 9.41 -6.58
C ARG A 2 -2.06 9.15 -5.30
N PHE A 3 -1.87 7.88 -5.00
CA PHE A 3 -1.13 7.44 -3.83
C PHE A 3 -0.10 6.40 -4.25
N TYR A 4 0.91 6.22 -3.42
CA TYR A 4 1.86 5.14 -3.62
C TYR A 4 2.01 4.33 -2.34
N VAL A 5 2.38 3.07 -2.49
CA VAL A 5 2.79 2.20 -1.41
C VAL A 5 4.07 1.53 -1.83
N LYS A 6 5.13 1.79 -1.09
CA LYS A 6 6.45 1.23 -1.36
C LYS A 6 6.76 0.15 -0.34
N ALA A 7 7.24 -0.98 -0.82
CA ALA A 7 7.69 -2.06 0.06
C ALA A 7 9.19 -1.93 0.28
N LEU A 8 9.60 -1.88 1.53
CA LEU A 8 10.99 -1.81 1.95
C LEU A 8 11.34 -3.04 2.77
N TRP A 9 12.58 -3.47 2.68
CA TRP A 9 13.04 -4.64 3.43
C TRP A 9 13.73 -4.21 4.72
N ASP A 10 13.33 -4.78 5.84
CA ASP A 10 13.98 -4.60 7.13
C ASP A 10 14.84 -5.82 7.42
N GLU A 11 16.14 -5.65 7.32
CA GLU A 11 17.08 -6.75 7.49
C GLU A 11 17.12 -7.27 8.93
N ASP A 12 16.87 -6.42 9.90
CA ASP A 12 16.88 -6.83 11.30
C ASP A 12 15.63 -7.62 11.67
N ALA A 13 14.48 -7.15 11.26
CA ALA A 13 13.21 -7.81 11.55
C ALA A 13 12.88 -8.91 10.56
N LYS A 14 13.56 -8.94 9.41
CA LYS A 14 13.30 -9.92 8.33
C LYS A 14 11.88 -9.84 7.80
N VAL A 15 11.39 -8.62 7.63
CA VAL A 15 10.05 -8.37 7.07
C VAL A 15 10.11 -7.23 6.07
N PHE A 16 9.12 -7.21 5.17
CA PHE A 16 8.85 -6.05 4.34
C PHE A 16 7.93 -5.11 5.12
N TYR A 17 8.20 -3.81 5.00
CA TYR A 17 7.34 -2.80 5.63
C TYR A 17 6.98 -1.71 4.63
N SER A 18 5.90 -1.00 4.91
CA SER A 18 5.38 0.00 3.98
C SER A 18 5.96 1.39 4.22
N GLU A 19 6.19 2.08 3.10
CA GLU A 19 6.35 3.52 3.07
C GLU A 19 5.31 4.06 2.11
N SER A 20 4.50 5.02 2.55
CA SER A 20 3.35 5.45 1.76
C SER A 20 2.96 6.87 2.14
N ASP A 21 2.36 7.57 1.18
CA ASP A 21 1.73 8.86 1.43
C ASP A 21 0.27 8.72 1.89
N ILE A 22 -0.20 7.48 2.04
CA ILE A 22 -1.53 7.22 2.60
C ILE A 22 -1.46 7.32 4.11
N VAL A 23 -2.17 8.28 4.67
CA VAL A 23 -2.16 8.53 6.12
C VAL A 23 -2.71 7.30 6.86
N GLY A 24 -1.98 6.87 7.87
CA GLY A 24 -2.41 5.76 8.73
C GLY A 24 -2.10 4.38 8.21
N LEU A 25 -1.63 4.25 6.96
CA LEU A 25 -1.30 2.94 6.41
C LEU A 25 0.01 2.42 6.98
N HIS A 26 -0.04 1.21 7.53
CA HIS A 26 1.13 0.51 8.02
C HIS A 26 1.00 -0.97 7.69
N ILE A 27 1.97 -1.50 6.96
CA ILE A 27 1.98 -2.91 6.53
C ILE A 27 3.32 -3.51 6.92
N GLU A 28 3.27 -4.72 7.46
CA GLU A 28 4.45 -5.55 7.67
C GLU A 28 4.12 -6.96 7.22
N ALA A 29 5.01 -7.57 6.46
CA ALA A 29 4.79 -8.92 5.93
C ALA A 29 6.11 -9.62 5.68
N VAL A 30 6.12 -10.94 5.83
CA VAL A 30 7.32 -11.76 5.64
C VAL A 30 7.62 -11.93 4.15
N THR A 31 6.59 -11.93 3.31
CA THR A 31 6.75 -12.09 1.86
C THR A 31 6.10 -10.93 1.12
N ILE A 32 6.55 -10.72 -0.13
CA ILE A 32 5.93 -9.70 -0.99
C ILE A 32 4.49 -10.06 -1.32
N ALA A 33 4.19 -11.33 -1.54
CA ALA A 33 2.82 -11.75 -1.83
C ALA A 33 1.87 -11.38 -0.69
N GLU A 34 2.29 -11.62 0.53
CA GLU A 34 1.52 -11.26 1.72
C GLU A 34 1.40 -9.74 1.85
N PHE A 35 2.50 -9.01 1.56
CA PHE A 35 2.50 -7.56 1.58
C PHE A 35 1.44 -7.00 0.63
N ILE A 36 1.41 -7.50 -0.60
CA ILE A 36 0.46 -7.04 -1.62
C ILE A 36 -0.97 -7.34 -1.18
N GLU A 37 -1.21 -8.52 -0.63
CA GLU A 37 -2.53 -8.91 -0.15
C GLU A 37 -3.02 -7.97 0.97
N LEU A 38 -2.15 -7.67 1.92
CA LEU A 38 -2.48 -6.73 2.98
C LEU A 38 -2.70 -5.32 2.44
N MET A 39 -1.89 -4.90 1.48
CA MET A 39 -2.05 -3.60 0.84
C MET A 39 -3.41 -3.48 0.17
N GLU A 40 -3.82 -4.51 -0.56
CA GLU A 40 -5.11 -4.50 -1.26
C GLU A 40 -6.28 -4.44 -0.29
N ASP A 41 -6.12 -5.01 0.90
CA ASP A 41 -7.15 -4.95 1.94
C ASP A 41 -7.17 -3.61 2.67
N LEU A 42 -6.00 -3.11 3.05
CA LEU A 42 -5.89 -1.99 3.98
C LEU A 42 -5.81 -0.64 3.31
N ALA A 43 -5.12 -0.54 2.16
CA ALA A 43 -4.88 0.76 1.55
C ALA A 43 -6.16 1.46 1.11
N PRO A 44 -7.12 0.79 0.44
CA PRO A 44 -8.36 1.46 0.08
C PRO A 44 -9.12 1.98 1.29
N GLN A 45 -9.11 1.22 2.38
CA GLN A 45 -9.80 1.61 3.61
C GLN A 45 -9.16 2.87 4.21
N MET A 46 -7.84 2.94 4.25
CA MET A 46 -7.14 4.10 4.77
C MET A 46 -7.35 5.33 3.89
N VAL A 47 -7.41 5.17 2.59
CA VAL A 47 -7.74 6.27 1.68
C VAL A 47 -9.14 6.79 1.97
N LEU A 48 -10.11 5.90 2.12
CA LEU A 48 -11.47 6.30 2.45
C LEU A 48 -11.55 7.04 3.79
N ASP A 49 -10.85 6.54 4.79
CA ASP A 49 -10.94 7.09 6.13
C ASP A 49 -10.21 8.43 6.27
N ASN A 50 -9.10 8.60 5.58
CA ASN A 50 -8.17 9.70 5.86
C ASN A 50 -7.99 10.70 4.72
N HIS A 51 -8.39 10.37 3.49
CA HIS A 51 -8.14 11.22 2.33
C HIS A 51 -9.38 11.59 1.53
N VAL A 52 -10.53 11.02 1.86
CA VAL A 52 -11.74 11.19 1.06
C VAL A 52 -12.84 11.75 1.95
N SER A 53 -13.47 12.83 1.51
CA SER A 53 -14.62 13.40 2.20
C SER A 53 -15.87 12.57 1.92
N LYS A 54 -16.92 12.78 2.73
CA LYS A 54 -18.20 12.11 2.51
C LYS A 54 -18.79 12.43 1.14
N GLN A 55 -18.55 13.65 0.65
CA GLN A 55 -19.02 14.06 -0.68
C GLN A 55 -18.30 13.30 -1.78
N ASP A 56 -17.01 13.10 -1.62
CA ASP A 56 -16.21 12.34 -2.58
C ASP A 56 -16.60 10.88 -2.58
N LEU A 57 -16.93 10.32 -1.43
CA LEU A 57 -17.40 8.94 -1.34
C LEU A 57 -18.65 8.70 -2.16
N ALA A 58 -19.52 9.69 -2.23
CA ALA A 58 -20.75 9.58 -3.02
C ALA A 58 -20.48 9.56 -4.52
N LYS A 59 -19.32 10.04 -4.95
CA LYS A 59 -19.00 10.21 -6.37
C LYS A 59 -18.02 9.16 -6.91
N LYS A 60 -17.25 8.50 -6.05
CA LYS A 60 -16.21 7.57 -6.47
C LYS A 60 -16.44 6.19 -5.89
N SER A 61 -16.22 5.18 -6.72
CA SER A 61 -16.27 3.80 -6.25
C SER A 61 -14.97 3.42 -5.58
N LEU A 62 -15.00 2.38 -4.77
CA LEU A 62 -13.81 1.82 -4.14
C LEU A 62 -12.82 1.32 -5.19
N ILE A 63 -13.31 0.80 -6.31
CA ILE A 63 -12.48 0.32 -7.41
C ILE A 63 -11.65 1.46 -7.99
N ASP A 64 -12.23 2.63 -8.18
CA ASP A 64 -11.51 3.79 -8.69
C ASP A 64 -10.39 4.22 -7.74
N MET A 65 -10.62 4.12 -6.44
CA MET A 65 -9.61 4.45 -5.44
C MET A 65 -8.47 3.45 -5.43
N VAL A 66 -8.77 2.17 -5.56
CA VAL A 66 -7.75 1.12 -5.64
C VAL A 66 -6.86 1.33 -6.87
N SER A 67 -7.45 1.68 -8.00
CA SER A 67 -6.69 1.89 -9.23
C SER A 67 -5.80 3.13 -9.18
N SER A 68 -6.00 4.03 -8.23
CA SER A 68 -5.15 5.20 -8.05
C SER A 68 -3.98 4.96 -7.10
N ILE A 69 -3.86 3.77 -6.56
CA ILE A 69 -2.78 3.40 -5.65
C ILE A 69 -1.72 2.65 -6.43
N ILE A 70 -0.51 3.19 -6.46
CA ILE A 70 0.62 2.61 -7.21
C ILE A 70 1.50 1.84 -6.25
N PHE A 71 1.68 0.56 -6.52
CA PHE A 71 2.60 -0.27 -5.75
C PHE A 71 4.01 -0.12 -6.31
N GLN A 72 4.98 0.14 -5.42
CA GLN A 72 6.38 0.20 -5.76
C GLN A 72 7.09 -0.96 -5.07
N PRO A 73 7.55 -1.96 -5.84
CA PRO A 73 8.26 -3.10 -5.25
C PRO A 73 9.63 -2.67 -4.73
N PRO A 74 10.27 -3.51 -3.90
CA PRO A 74 11.62 -3.21 -3.42
C PRO A 74 12.57 -3.02 -4.59
N SER A 75 13.37 -1.97 -4.54
CA SER A 75 14.36 -1.69 -5.60
C SER A 75 15.61 -2.54 -5.46
N HIS A 76 15.70 -3.36 -4.44
CA HIS A 76 16.89 -4.14 -4.14
C HIS A 76 17.02 -5.35 -5.07
N GLY A 77 18.21 -5.56 -5.60
CA GLY A 77 18.45 -6.60 -6.58
C GLY A 77 18.21 -8.03 -6.07
N SER A 78 18.37 -8.27 -4.79
CA SER A 78 18.17 -9.60 -4.22
C SER A 78 16.74 -10.09 -4.40
N PHE A 79 15.79 -9.19 -4.41
CA PHE A 79 14.41 -9.54 -4.66
C PHE A 79 14.21 -10.06 -6.08
N ALA A 80 14.82 -9.39 -7.04
CA ALA A 80 14.69 -9.77 -8.44
C ALA A 80 15.38 -11.08 -8.76
N ALA A 81 16.39 -11.43 -7.98
CA ALA A 81 17.16 -12.65 -8.19
C ALA A 81 16.47 -13.90 -7.67
N ALA A 82 15.43 -13.74 -6.90
CA ALA A 82 14.73 -14.85 -6.28
C ALA A 82 13.92 -15.69 -7.28
#